data_e5d4ba335a70faef44bbdb0034ec7985
#
_entry.id   e5d4ba335a70faef44bbdb0034ec7985
#
_cell.length_a   1.000
_cell.length_b   1.000
_cell.length_c   1.000
_cell.angle_alpha   90.00
_cell.angle_beta   90.00
_cell.angle_gamma   90.00
#
_symmetry.space_group_name_H-M   'P 1'
#
loop_
_entity.id
_entity.type
_entity.pdbx_description
1 polymer ?
#
loop_
_entity_poly.entity_id
_entity_poly.type
_entity_poly.pdbx_seq_one_letter_code
_entity_poly.pdbx_strand_id
1 'polypeptide(L)'
;MARALLVGCGCHGRELGRVLLDDGWAVRGTSRSAAGAEAIEKAGIEPAIADPDRVGTVLDHVGDVTVVAWLLGSATGTPEAIEAVNRLRLESLLEKLVDSPVRGFVYEGAGSADRSVLDAGAGLVEKAGRTWMIPVRVVRAERDSGGGWTAAMTAAVTGVISG
;
A
#
# COMPACT_ATOMS: atom_id res chain seq x y z
N MET A 1 -11.67 -10.30 -11.98
CA MET A 1 -11.89 -9.44 -10.80
C MET A 1 -10.57 -8.84 -10.36
N ALA A 2 -10.53 -7.52 -10.21
CA ALA A 2 -9.33 -6.85 -9.75
C ALA A 2 -9.11 -7.10 -8.24
N ARG A 3 -7.87 -7.28 -7.84
CA ARG A 3 -7.49 -7.45 -6.43
C ARG A 3 -6.52 -6.37 -6.01
N ALA A 4 -6.81 -5.76 -4.87
CA ALA A 4 -5.92 -4.81 -4.22
C ALA A 4 -5.18 -5.49 -3.06
N LEU A 5 -3.88 -5.23 -2.95
CA LEU A 5 -3.07 -5.62 -1.79
C LEU A 5 -2.79 -4.35 -0.98
N LEU A 6 -3.28 -4.32 0.25
CA LEU A 6 -3.10 -3.20 1.17
C LEU A 6 -1.94 -3.51 2.11
N VAL A 7 -0.77 -2.96 1.84
CA VAL A 7 0.42 -3.19 2.67
C VAL A 7 0.40 -2.21 3.83
N GLY A 8 0.38 -2.73 5.05
CA GLY A 8 0.19 -1.93 6.25
C GLY A 8 -1.30 -1.73 6.57
N CYS A 9 -2.07 -2.81 6.59
CA CYS A 9 -3.52 -2.77 6.73
C CYS A 9 -3.95 -2.64 8.20
N GLY A 10 -3.77 -1.46 8.77
CA GLY A 10 -4.27 -1.10 10.09
C GLY A 10 -5.73 -0.64 10.05
N CYS A 11 -6.14 0.16 11.04
CA CYS A 11 -7.52 0.63 11.16
C CYS A 11 -8.03 1.34 9.90
N HIS A 12 -7.26 2.31 9.40
CA HIS A 12 -7.62 3.04 8.17
C HIS A 12 -7.55 2.13 6.94
N GLY A 13 -6.57 1.25 6.87
CA GLY A 13 -6.48 0.27 5.78
C GLY A 13 -7.67 -0.68 5.75
N ARG A 14 -8.17 -1.12 6.90
CA ARG A 14 -9.36 -1.97 6.98
C ARG A 14 -10.62 -1.22 6.52
N GLU A 15 -10.73 0.05 6.85
CA GLU A 15 -11.83 0.89 6.36
C GLU A 15 -11.78 1.02 4.84
N LEU A 16 -10.61 1.31 4.29
CA LEU A 16 -10.39 1.34 2.84
C LEU A 16 -10.76 0.00 2.19
N GLY A 17 -10.34 -1.10 2.80
CA GLY A 17 -10.63 -2.43 2.29
C GLY A 17 -12.11 -2.73 2.21
N ARG A 18 -12.88 -2.30 3.20
CA ARG A 18 -14.35 -2.47 3.20
C ARG A 18 -15.01 -1.72 2.05
N VAL A 19 -14.56 -0.49 1.80
CA VAL A 19 -15.08 0.31 0.68
C VAL A 19 -14.75 -0.35 -0.65
N LEU A 20 -13.53 -0.83 -0.82
CA LEU A 20 -13.12 -1.52 -2.04
C LEU A 20 -13.90 -2.82 -2.25
N LEU A 21 -14.15 -3.59 -1.20
CA LEU A 21 -15.00 -4.79 -1.26
C LEU A 21 -16.42 -4.44 -1.73
N ASP A 22 -16.99 -3.37 -1.19
CA ASP A 22 -18.34 -2.90 -1.58
C ASP A 22 -18.34 -2.46 -3.06
N ASP A 23 -17.22 -1.97 -3.57
CA ASP A 23 -17.08 -1.57 -4.97
C ASP A 23 -16.75 -2.75 -5.91
N GLY A 24 -16.71 -3.97 -5.38
CA GLY A 24 -16.51 -5.17 -6.20
C GLY A 24 -15.06 -5.64 -6.32
N TRP A 25 -14.13 -5.03 -5.61
CA TRP A 25 -12.74 -5.48 -5.57
C TRP A 25 -12.58 -6.71 -4.69
N ALA A 26 -11.65 -7.58 -5.04
CA ALA A 26 -11.08 -8.51 -4.08
C ALA A 26 -9.99 -7.74 -3.29
N VAL A 27 -9.88 -7.98 -2.00
CA VAL A 27 -8.94 -7.23 -1.15
C VAL A 27 -8.17 -8.18 -0.24
N ARG A 28 -6.85 -8.02 -0.25
CA ARG A 28 -5.93 -8.68 0.67
C ARG A 28 -5.21 -7.61 1.47
N GLY A 29 -5.12 -7.78 2.78
CA GLY A 29 -4.43 -6.84 3.65
C GLY A 29 -3.29 -7.50 4.40
N THR A 30 -2.18 -6.79 4.58
CA THR A 30 -1.03 -7.33 5.32
C THR A 30 -0.92 -6.76 6.72
N SER A 31 -0.42 -7.59 7.63
CA SER A 31 0.03 -7.20 8.95
C SER A 31 1.31 -7.97 9.27
N ARG A 32 2.14 -7.39 10.14
CA ARG A 32 3.35 -8.07 10.64
C ARG A 32 3.05 -9.08 11.73
N SER A 33 1.85 -9.06 12.30
CA SER A 33 1.50 -9.90 13.45
C SER A 33 0.24 -10.72 13.19
N ALA A 34 0.13 -11.84 13.94
CA ALA A 34 -1.07 -12.67 13.91
C ALA A 34 -2.30 -11.90 14.40
N ALA A 35 -2.15 -11.04 15.42
CA ALA A 35 -3.24 -10.23 15.94
C ALA A 35 -3.77 -9.24 14.89
N GLY A 36 -2.87 -8.60 14.15
CA GLY A 36 -3.25 -7.73 13.04
C GLY A 36 -3.95 -8.49 11.91
N ALA A 37 -3.46 -9.67 11.57
CA ALA A 37 -4.09 -10.53 10.57
C ALA A 37 -5.51 -10.94 10.99
N GLU A 38 -5.71 -11.25 12.27
CA GLU A 38 -7.04 -11.57 12.80
C GLU A 38 -8.00 -10.38 12.66
N ALA A 39 -7.54 -9.17 12.96
CA ALA A 39 -8.34 -7.95 12.79
C ALA A 39 -8.73 -7.72 11.33
N ILE A 40 -7.81 -7.99 10.40
CA ILE A 40 -8.06 -7.90 8.96
C ILE A 40 -9.14 -8.90 8.54
N GLU A 41 -9.03 -10.14 8.99
CA GLU A 41 -10.03 -11.18 8.69
C GLU A 41 -11.40 -10.83 9.23
N LYS A 42 -11.47 -10.29 10.45
CA LYS A 42 -12.73 -9.84 11.05
C LYS A 42 -13.40 -8.71 10.26
N ALA A 43 -12.62 -7.94 9.53
CA ALA A 43 -13.15 -6.89 8.66
C ALA A 43 -13.66 -7.42 7.32
N GLY A 44 -13.58 -8.72 7.07
CA GLY A 44 -14.00 -9.33 5.82
C GLY A 44 -12.95 -9.29 4.72
N ILE A 45 -11.72 -8.93 5.06
CA ILE A 45 -10.58 -8.81 4.14
C ILE A 45 -9.71 -10.06 4.27
N GLU A 46 -9.17 -10.56 3.16
CA GLU A 46 -8.23 -11.68 3.20
C GLU A 46 -6.94 -11.26 3.93
N PRO A 47 -6.58 -11.92 5.02
CA PRO A 47 -5.37 -11.53 5.76
C PRO A 47 -4.13 -12.16 5.17
N ALA A 48 -3.01 -11.44 5.28
CA ALA A 48 -1.68 -11.97 4.97
C ALA A 48 -0.68 -11.44 5.99
N ILE A 49 0.21 -12.30 6.44
CA ILE A 49 1.30 -11.88 7.32
C ILE A 49 2.49 -11.56 6.44
N ALA A 50 2.95 -10.33 6.49
CA ALA A 50 4.09 -9.86 5.73
C ALA A 50 4.75 -8.70 6.45
N ASP A 51 6.07 -8.57 6.27
CA ASP A 51 6.86 -7.49 6.83
C ASP A 51 7.43 -6.65 5.68
N PRO A 52 7.04 -5.38 5.55
CA PRO A 52 7.57 -4.50 4.50
C PRO A 52 9.09 -4.32 4.55
N ASP A 53 9.70 -4.48 5.73
CA ASP A 53 11.17 -4.46 5.88
C ASP A 53 11.82 -5.70 5.25
N ARG A 54 11.04 -6.72 5.00
CA ARG A 54 11.44 -7.95 4.31
C ARG A 54 10.59 -8.10 3.05
N VAL A 55 11.05 -7.47 1.99
CA VAL A 55 10.30 -7.34 0.72
C VAL A 55 9.82 -8.68 0.17
N GLY A 56 10.61 -9.74 0.31
CA GLY A 56 10.21 -11.07 -0.12
C GLY A 56 8.90 -11.55 0.49
N THR A 57 8.62 -11.17 1.75
CA THR A 57 7.37 -11.56 2.40
C THR A 57 6.14 -10.87 1.80
N VAL A 58 6.32 -9.66 1.27
CA VAL A 58 5.27 -8.94 0.54
C VAL A 58 5.09 -9.55 -0.84
N LEU A 59 6.19 -9.84 -1.54
CA LEU A 59 6.16 -10.42 -2.88
C LEU A 59 5.50 -11.80 -2.94
N ASP A 60 5.50 -12.53 -1.83
CA ASP A 60 4.79 -13.82 -1.73
C ASP A 60 3.28 -13.68 -1.95
N HIS A 61 2.74 -12.46 -1.87
CA HIS A 61 1.31 -12.19 -1.93
C HIS A 61 0.88 -11.36 -3.15
N VAL A 62 1.75 -11.14 -4.12
CA VAL A 62 1.43 -10.29 -5.29
C VAL A 62 1.05 -11.06 -6.56
N GLY A 63 1.15 -12.39 -6.55
CA GLY A 63 0.97 -13.22 -7.75
C GLY A 63 -0.40 -13.12 -8.43
N ASP A 64 -1.42 -12.66 -7.72
CA ASP A 64 -2.78 -12.47 -8.21
C ASP A 64 -3.30 -11.05 -7.94
N VAL A 65 -2.39 -10.10 -7.72
CA VAL A 65 -2.71 -8.73 -7.33
C VAL A 65 -2.66 -7.79 -8.53
N THR A 66 -3.65 -6.92 -8.63
CA THR A 66 -3.74 -5.91 -9.69
C THR A 66 -3.11 -4.58 -9.27
N VAL A 67 -3.40 -4.14 -8.02
CA VAL A 67 -2.90 -2.88 -7.48
C VAL A 67 -2.30 -3.11 -6.10
N VAL A 68 -1.10 -2.59 -5.86
CA VAL A 68 -0.49 -2.54 -4.54
C VAL A 68 -0.67 -1.14 -3.97
N ALA A 69 -1.21 -1.04 -2.77
CA ALA A 69 -1.28 0.21 -2.01
C ALA A 69 -0.32 0.14 -0.82
N TRP A 70 0.67 1.02 -0.80
CA TRP A 70 1.71 1.09 0.22
C TRP A 70 1.29 2.09 1.28
N LEU A 71 0.69 1.59 2.37
CA LEU A 71 0.02 2.39 3.40
C LEU A 71 0.87 2.52 4.66
N LEU A 72 2.10 3.00 4.50
CA LEU A 72 3.09 3.07 5.58
C LEU A 72 3.47 4.49 5.99
N GLY A 73 2.69 5.48 5.59
CA GLY A 73 2.95 6.88 5.95
C GLY A 73 2.85 7.16 7.44
N SER A 74 2.13 6.34 8.19
CA SER A 74 1.99 6.44 9.64
C SER A 74 2.40 5.15 10.35
N ALA A 75 3.28 4.36 9.74
CA ALA A 75 3.79 3.14 10.34
C ALA A 75 4.58 3.45 11.62
N THR A 76 4.49 2.53 12.58
CA THR A 76 5.25 2.62 13.84
C THR A 76 6.57 1.90 13.72
N GLY A 77 7.56 2.38 14.44
CA GLY A 77 8.91 1.79 14.44
C GLY A 77 9.97 2.83 14.71
N THR A 78 11.23 2.41 14.63
CA THR A 78 12.35 3.34 14.73
C THR A 78 12.42 4.24 13.50
N PRO A 79 13.02 5.44 13.60
CA PRO A 79 13.21 6.30 12.43
C PRO A 79 13.93 5.60 11.29
N GLU A 80 14.91 4.76 11.60
CA GLU A 80 15.67 4.00 10.61
C GLU A 80 14.81 2.96 9.89
N ALA A 81 13.93 2.28 10.63
CA ALA A 81 13.01 1.30 10.05
C ALA A 81 11.98 1.97 9.15
N ILE A 82 11.45 3.12 9.58
CA ILE A 82 10.48 3.90 8.80
C ILE A 82 11.14 4.42 7.51
N GLU A 83 12.36 4.93 7.59
CA GLU A 83 13.10 5.35 6.41
C GLU A 83 13.33 4.19 5.44
N ALA A 84 13.75 3.03 5.95
CA ALA A 84 14.05 1.86 5.12
C ALA A 84 12.83 1.42 4.28
N VAL A 85 11.65 1.37 4.86
CA VAL A 85 10.44 0.94 4.13
C VAL A 85 9.92 1.98 3.14
N ASN A 86 10.37 3.23 3.26
CA ASN A 86 10.03 4.31 2.35
C ASN A 86 11.17 4.65 1.37
N ARG A 87 12.27 3.92 1.41
CA ARG A 87 13.43 4.14 0.55
C ARG A 87 13.97 2.84 -0.03
N LEU A 88 14.90 2.17 0.65
CA LEU A 88 15.58 0.99 0.10
C LEU A 88 14.63 -0.19 -0.14
N ARG A 89 13.74 -0.45 0.80
CA ARG A 89 12.78 -1.55 0.66
C ARG A 89 11.74 -1.24 -0.41
N LEU A 90 11.27 0.00 -0.44
CA LEU A 90 10.33 0.47 -1.46
C LEU A 90 10.94 0.37 -2.86
N GLU A 91 12.18 0.83 -3.05
CA GLU A 91 12.87 0.74 -4.32
C GLU A 91 13.01 -0.72 -4.77
N SER A 92 13.43 -1.60 -3.86
CA SER A 92 13.57 -3.03 -4.13
C SER A 92 12.22 -3.66 -4.53
N LEU A 93 11.15 -3.31 -3.82
CA LEU A 93 9.81 -3.81 -4.16
C LEU A 93 9.40 -3.38 -5.56
N LEU A 94 9.51 -2.08 -5.86
CA LEU A 94 9.10 -1.53 -7.15
C LEU A 94 9.83 -2.20 -8.30
N GLU A 95 11.13 -2.43 -8.16
CA GLU A 95 11.94 -3.11 -9.15
C GLU A 95 11.43 -4.55 -9.39
N LYS A 96 11.10 -5.25 -8.33
CA LYS A 96 10.64 -6.65 -8.42
C LYS A 96 9.18 -6.78 -8.88
N LEU A 97 8.37 -5.74 -8.74
CA LEU A 97 6.99 -5.75 -9.23
C LEU A 97 6.92 -5.80 -10.77
N VAL A 98 7.99 -5.45 -11.47
CA VAL A 98 8.07 -5.53 -12.93
C VAL A 98 7.75 -6.94 -13.44
N ASP A 99 8.18 -7.96 -12.72
CA ASP A 99 7.97 -9.36 -13.08
C ASP A 99 6.68 -9.96 -12.49
N SER A 100 5.79 -9.12 -11.98
CA SER A 100 4.53 -9.54 -11.37
C SER A 100 3.34 -9.09 -12.22
N PRO A 101 2.11 -9.60 -11.96
CA PRO A 101 0.92 -9.13 -12.66
C PRO A 101 0.42 -7.77 -12.18
N VAL A 102 1.08 -7.13 -11.22
CA VAL A 102 0.68 -5.83 -10.69
C VAL A 102 0.70 -4.78 -11.79
N ARG A 103 -0.42 -4.06 -11.92
CA ARG A 103 -0.66 -3.08 -12.99
C ARG A 103 -0.76 -1.65 -12.47
N GLY A 104 -0.65 -1.45 -11.18
CA GLY A 104 -0.70 -0.12 -10.59
C GLY A 104 -0.17 -0.12 -9.17
N PHE A 105 0.36 1.04 -8.77
CA PHE A 105 0.92 1.23 -7.44
C PHE A 105 0.43 2.55 -6.84
N VAL A 106 -0.05 2.48 -5.60
CA VAL A 106 -0.50 3.66 -4.85
C VAL A 106 0.40 3.83 -3.62
N TYR A 107 0.95 5.02 -3.46
CA TYR A 107 1.83 5.36 -2.35
C TYR A 107 1.18 6.37 -1.41
N GLU A 108 1.14 6.04 -0.12
CA GLU A 108 0.71 6.99 0.91
C GLU A 108 1.86 7.95 1.21
N GLY A 109 1.74 9.17 0.70
CA GLY A 109 2.77 10.21 0.81
C GLY A 109 2.53 11.23 1.90
N ALA A 110 1.66 10.93 2.87
CA ALA A 110 1.40 11.75 4.05
C ALA A 110 1.23 10.85 5.27
N GLY A 111 1.42 11.39 6.46
CA GLY A 111 1.28 10.63 7.69
C GLY A 111 2.20 11.16 8.78
N SER A 112 2.39 10.36 9.84
CA SER A 112 3.23 10.75 10.99
C SER A 112 4.73 10.62 10.73
N ALA A 113 5.14 9.96 9.65
CA ALA A 113 6.56 9.89 9.27
C ALA A 113 7.06 11.27 8.83
N ASP A 114 8.37 11.49 8.92
CA ASP A 114 8.98 12.75 8.48
C ASP A 114 8.61 13.04 7.03
N ARG A 115 8.20 14.29 6.77
CA ARG A 115 7.80 14.71 5.44
C ARG A 115 8.91 14.50 4.41
N SER A 116 10.17 14.74 4.78
CA SER A 116 11.30 14.50 3.89
C SER A 116 11.43 13.04 3.48
N VAL A 117 11.13 12.12 4.38
CA VAL A 117 11.13 10.67 4.10
C VAL A 117 10.01 10.32 3.13
N LEU A 118 8.81 10.83 3.36
CA LEU A 118 7.66 10.57 2.49
C LEU A 118 7.81 11.23 1.12
N ASP A 119 8.40 12.43 1.06
CA ASP A 119 8.67 13.10 -0.22
C ASP A 119 9.72 12.34 -1.03
N ALA A 120 10.75 11.81 -0.39
CA ALA A 120 11.75 10.97 -1.04
C ALA A 120 11.12 9.68 -1.57
N GLY A 121 10.25 9.05 -0.78
CA GLY A 121 9.50 7.85 -1.20
C GLY A 121 8.60 8.13 -2.40
N ALA A 122 7.89 9.24 -2.39
CA ALA A 122 7.05 9.68 -3.51
C ALA A 122 7.89 9.84 -4.78
N GLY A 123 9.07 10.45 -4.67
CA GLY A 123 9.99 10.61 -5.79
C GLY A 123 10.45 9.27 -6.38
N LEU A 124 10.75 8.30 -5.52
CA LEU A 124 11.11 6.94 -5.95
C LEU A 124 9.97 6.27 -6.72
N VAL A 125 8.75 6.39 -6.21
CA VAL A 125 7.55 5.80 -6.84
C VAL A 125 7.31 6.42 -8.22
N GLU A 126 7.38 7.74 -8.31
CA GLU A 126 7.18 8.45 -9.57
C GLU A 126 8.27 8.09 -10.59
N LYS A 127 9.52 8.01 -10.16
CA LYS A 127 10.64 7.60 -11.01
C LYS A 127 10.45 6.15 -11.52
N ALA A 128 10.09 5.24 -10.62
CA ALA A 128 9.85 3.85 -10.98
C ALA A 128 8.69 3.73 -11.97
N GLY A 129 7.63 4.51 -11.77
CA GLY A 129 6.50 4.56 -12.70
C GLY A 129 6.91 4.95 -14.11
N ARG A 130 7.81 5.94 -14.24
CA ARG A 130 8.33 6.34 -15.54
C ARG A 130 9.29 5.31 -16.13
N THR A 131 10.19 4.76 -15.29
CA THR A 131 11.22 3.82 -15.74
C THR A 131 10.62 2.49 -16.21
N TRP A 132 9.67 1.97 -15.43
CA TRP A 132 9.11 0.64 -15.64
C TRP A 132 7.74 0.66 -16.32
N MET A 133 7.22 1.84 -16.65
CA MET A 133 5.91 2.04 -17.29
C MET A 133 4.77 1.44 -16.45
N ILE A 134 4.86 1.58 -15.15
CA ILE A 134 3.82 1.16 -14.21
C ILE A 134 3.04 2.40 -13.78
N PRO A 135 1.71 2.44 -13.99
CA PRO A 135 0.90 3.54 -13.47
C PRO A 135 1.03 3.67 -11.95
N VAL A 136 1.25 4.89 -11.49
CA VAL A 136 1.39 5.18 -10.05
C VAL A 136 0.52 6.36 -9.64
N ARG A 137 0.14 6.38 -8.37
CA ARG A 137 -0.51 7.53 -7.73
C ARG A 137 0.15 7.77 -6.37
N VAL A 138 0.47 9.03 -6.10
CA VAL A 138 0.93 9.47 -4.78
C VAL A 138 -0.22 10.21 -4.13
N VAL A 139 -0.66 9.75 -2.95
CA VAL A 139 -1.78 10.34 -2.22
C VAL A 139 -1.23 11.15 -1.05
N ARG A 140 -1.57 12.42 -0.99
CA ARG A 140 -1.11 13.35 0.04
C ARG A 140 -2.15 13.64 1.12
N ALA A 141 -3.28 12.93 1.12
CA ALA A 141 -4.31 13.09 2.13
C ALA A 141 -3.82 12.58 3.48
N GLU A 142 -4.04 13.38 4.52
CA GLU A 142 -3.77 12.97 5.90
C GLU A 142 -4.88 12.03 6.39
N ARG A 143 -4.51 11.07 7.23
CA ARG A 143 -5.49 10.18 7.86
C ARG A 143 -6.39 10.98 8.78
N ASP A 144 -7.69 10.78 8.65
CA ASP A 144 -8.70 11.51 9.41
C ASP A 144 -9.86 10.59 9.83
N SER A 145 -10.75 11.08 10.68
CA SER A 145 -11.96 10.37 11.10
C SER A 145 -13.16 10.64 10.19
N GLY A 146 -13.03 11.59 9.26
CA GLY A 146 -14.14 12.05 8.42
C GLY A 146 -14.28 11.30 7.09
N GLY A 147 -13.42 10.33 6.82
CA GLY A 147 -13.48 9.55 5.59
C GLY A 147 -12.78 10.16 4.38
N GLY A 148 -12.15 11.33 4.52
CA GLY A 148 -11.44 11.99 3.42
C GLY A 148 -10.26 11.20 2.91
N TRP A 149 -9.49 10.62 3.82
CA TRP A 149 -8.37 9.74 3.46
C TRP A 149 -8.86 8.50 2.70
N THR A 150 -9.89 7.85 3.22
CA THR A 150 -10.47 6.65 2.60
C THR A 150 -10.98 6.96 1.19
N ALA A 151 -11.66 8.10 1.02
CA ALA A 151 -12.15 8.53 -0.29
C ALA A 151 -11.00 8.79 -1.26
N ALA A 152 -9.94 9.48 -0.81
CA ALA A 152 -8.78 9.76 -1.64
C ALA A 152 -8.04 8.49 -2.06
N MET A 153 -7.87 7.55 -1.13
CA MET A 153 -7.24 6.26 -1.42
C MET A 153 -8.08 5.39 -2.35
N THR A 154 -9.40 5.36 -2.15
CA THR A 154 -10.32 4.63 -3.04
C THR A 154 -10.21 5.16 -4.46
N ALA A 155 -10.23 6.48 -4.62
CA ALA A 155 -10.08 7.11 -5.93
C ALA A 155 -8.74 6.78 -6.58
N ALA A 156 -7.66 6.74 -5.79
CA ALA A 156 -6.33 6.41 -6.30
C ALA A 156 -6.23 4.96 -6.76
N VAL A 157 -6.71 4.01 -5.94
CA VAL A 157 -6.69 2.58 -6.27
C VAL A 157 -7.50 2.31 -7.54
N THR A 158 -8.68 2.88 -7.64
CA THR A 158 -9.56 2.71 -8.79
C THR A 158 -8.99 3.40 -10.03
N GLY A 159 -8.50 4.63 -9.85
CA GLY A 159 -8.03 5.47 -10.94
C GLY A 159 -6.71 5.04 -11.55
N VAL A 160 -5.84 4.41 -10.78
CA VAL A 160 -4.49 4.04 -11.25
C VAL A 160 -4.51 3.03 -12.39
N ILE A 161 -5.56 2.21 -12.47
CA ILE A 161 -5.71 1.22 -13.55
C ILE A 161 -6.70 1.64 -14.63
N SER A 162 -7.41 2.75 -14.42
CA SER A 162 -8.43 3.24 -15.37
C SER A 162 -7.86 4.19 -16.40
N GLY A 163 -6.61 4.57 -16.22
CA GLY A 163 -5.90 5.55 -16.95
C GLY A 163 -5.74 5.50 -18.33
#